data_ddc4f128da3b796ee17396323b3cddc2
#
_entry.id   ddc4f128da3b796ee17396323b3cddc2
#
_cell.length_a   1.000
_cell.length_b   1.000
_cell.length_c   1.000
_cell.angle_alpha   90.00
_cell.angle_beta   90.00
_cell.angle_gamma   90.00
#
_symmetry.space_group_name_H-M   'P 1'
#
loop_
_entity.id
_entity.type
_entity.pdbx_description
1 polymer ?
#
loop_
_entity_poly.entity_id
_entity_poly.type
_entity_poly.pdbx_seq_one_letter_code
_entity_poly.pdbx_strand_id
1 'polypeptide(L)'
;FIAHMDTSPDAPGENVKPQIHENYDGGDVVLPGTGAVLSTKQFPFLAKLKGQTLITTDGTTLLGADDKAGVAEIMTMLEILQKENRPHGKICVGFTPDEEVGQGADLFDVEHFGAAYAYTVDGDEAGEISYENFNASAAFVTVHGFSVHPGSAKNAMKNAQNIAIEFHNALPYYERPE
;
A
#
# COMPACT_ATOMS: atom_id res chain seq x y z
N PHE A 1 -3.42 -16.09 10.97
CA PHE A 1 -2.70 -14.86 10.70
C PHE A 1 -2.30 -14.83 9.23
N ILE A 2 -2.39 -13.67 8.61
CA ILE A 2 -2.10 -13.47 7.18
C ILE A 2 -1.25 -12.20 7.06
N ALA A 3 -0.29 -12.22 6.14
CA ALA A 3 0.52 -11.09 5.70
C ALA A 3 0.87 -11.26 4.22
N HIS A 4 1.17 -10.17 3.50
CA HIS A 4 1.58 -10.31 2.11
C HIS A 4 3.10 -10.21 1.93
N MET A 5 3.60 -10.81 0.84
CA MET A 5 5.03 -10.93 0.57
C MET A 5 5.53 -9.96 -0.49
N ASP A 6 4.65 -9.50 -1.36
CA ASP A 6 4.97 -8.59 -2.44
C ASP A 6 5.16 -7.15 -1.94
N THR A 7 5.59 -6.30 -2.82
CA THR A 7 5.70 -4.85 -2.65
C THR A 7 5.07 -4.17 -3.85
N SER A 8 4.60 -2.94 -3.66
CA SER A 8 3.99 -2.15 -4.72
C SER A 8 4.89 -2.11 -5.98
N PRO A 9 4.30 -2.29 -7.17
CA PRO A 9 5.03 -2.19 -8.44
C PRO A 9 5.35 -0.74 -8.84
N ASP A 10 4.90 0.26 -8.08
CA ASP A 10 5.04 1.68 -8.42
C ASP A 10 6.48 2.20 -8.31
N ALA A 11 7.34 1.49 -7.59
CA ALA A 11 8.76 1.82 -7.47
C ALA A 11 9.63 0.56 -7.34
N PRO A 12 10.94 0.63 -7.67
CA PRO A 12 11.83 -0.52 -7.55
C PRO A 12 11.87 -1.10 -6.13
N GLY A 13 11.82 -2.42 -6.01
CA GLY A 13 11.94 -3.18 -4.76
C GLY A 13 13.20 -4.04 -4.66
N GLU A 14 14.13 -3.93 -5.61
CA GLU A 14 15.36 -4.74 -5.65
C GLU A 14 16.56 -3.99 -5.07
N ASN A 15 17.45 -4.74 -4.42
CA ASN A 15 18.69 -4.19 -3.84
C ASN A 15 18.45 -3.07 -2.83
N VAL A 16 17.47 -3.25 -1.97
CA VAL A 16 17.10 -2.30 -0.92
C VAL A 16 18.31 -2.00 -0.03
N LYS A 17 18.53 -0.72 0.25
CA LYS A 17 19.62 -0.22 1.11
C LYS A 17 19.04 0.47 2.34
N PRO A 18 18.75 -0.28 3.40
CA PRO A 18 18.18 0.29 4.62
C PRO A 18 19.12 1.29 5.27
N GLN A 19 18.54 2.41 5.75
CA GLN A 19 19.20 3.43 6.53
C GLN A 19 18.60 3.41 7.94
N ILE A 20 19.42 3.20 8.95
CA ILE A 20 18.96 3.09 10.35
C ILE A 20 19.27 4.40 11.06
N HIS A 21 18.25 5.06 11.56
CA HIS A 21 18.33 6.30 12.32
C HIS A 21 18.01 6.00 13.79
N GLU A 22 19.03 5.63 14.55
CA GLU A 22 18.87 5.37 15.99
C GLU A 22 18.55 6.66 16.74
N ASN A 23 17.65 6.57 17.72
CA ASN A 23 17.23 7.71 18.55
C ASN A 23 16.83 8.92 17.68
N TYR A 24 15.98 8.66 16.68
CA TYR A 24 15.56 9.66 15.70
C TYR A 24 15.09 10.96 16.36
N ASP A 25 15.54 12.09 15.86
CA ASP A 25 15.30 13.40 16.48
C ASP A 25 13.90 14.00 16.21
N GLY A 26 13.13 13.38 15.29
CA GLY A 26 11.80 13.84 14.88
C GLY A 26 11.81 14.91 13.80
N GLY A 27 12.98 15.17 13.18
CA GLY A 27 13.18 16.17 12.11
C GLY A 27 13.04 15.60 10.69
N ASP A 28 13.43 16.40 9.71
CA ASP A 28 13.45 15.98 8.31
C ASP A 28 14.58 14.97 8.06
N VAL A 29 14.32 13.96 7.20
CA VAL A 29 15.30 12.93 6.82
C VAL A 29 15.70 13.09 5.37
N VAL A 30 16.98 13.21 5.09
CA VAL A 30 17.53 13.22 3.73
C VAL A 30 17.87 11.79 3.31
N LEU A 31 17.35 11.34 2.18
CA LEU A 31 17.62 10.02 1.61
C LEU A 31 18.88 10.10 0.74
N PRO A 32 19.99 9.43 1.11
CA PRO A 32 21.31 9.71 0.54
C PRO A 32 21.48 9.31 -0.92
N GLY A 33 20.67 8.35 -1.42
CA GLY A 33 20.77 7.87 -2.81
C GLY A 33 20.15 8.81 -3.84
N THR A 34 19.15 9.60 -3.42
CA THR A 34 18.42 10.50 -4.34
C THR A 34 18.50 11.97 -3.93
N GLY A 35 18.84 12.25 -2.68
CA GLY A 35 18.75 13.58 -2.09
C GLY A 35 17.31 14.01 -1.77
N ALA A 36 16.33 13.12 -1.92
CA ALA A 36 14.95 13.38 -1.54
C ALA A 36 14.85 13.60 -0.01
N VAL A 37 13.90 14.42 0.40
CA VAL A 37 13.70 14.76 1.80
C VAL A 37 12.34 14.27 2.26
N LEU A 38 12.32 13.41 3.27
CA LEU A 38 11.11 13.10 4.03
C LEU A 38 10.89 14.24 5.02
N SER A 39 10.07 15.20 4.61
CA SER A 39 9.83 16.40 5.40
C SER A 39 8.70 16.20 6.41
N THR A 40 8.91 16.66 7.63
CA THR A 40 7.87 16.67 8.68
C THR A 40 6.67 17.55 8.34
N LYS A 41 6.81 18.48 7.38
CA LYS A 41 5.70 19.26 6.85
C LYS A 41 4.79 18.42 5.95
N GLN A 42 5.38 17.54 5.15
CA GLN A 42 4.67 16.63 4.26
C GLN A 42 4.18 15.38 5.00
N PHE A 43 4.99 14.88 5.93
CA PHE A 43 4.73 13.70 6.74
C PHE A 43 4.75 14.03 8.23
N PRO A 44 3.69 14.65 8.79
CA PRO A 44 3.68 15.12 10.18
C PRO A 44 3.85 14.02 11.23
N PHE A 45 3.53 12.77 10.88
CA PHE A 45 3.70 11.62 11.77
C PHE A 45 5.16 11.37 12.15
N LEU A 46 6.14 11.78 11.32
CA LEU A 46 7.57 11.63 11.61
C LEU A 46 7.94 12.28 12.95
N ALA A 47 7.34 13.41 13.29
CA ALA A 47 7.60 14.09 14.56
C ALA A 47 7.18 13.23 15.77
N LYS A 48 6.17 12.35 15.63
CA LYS A 48 5.71 11.44 16.69
C LYS A 48 6.73 10.31 16.95
N LEU A 49 7.61 10.03 16.00
CA LEU A 49 8.61 8.94 16.08
C LEU A 49 9.90 9.38 16.79
N LYS A 50 9.97 10.60 17.31
CA LYS A 50 11.12 11.11 18.05
C LYS A 50 11.53 10.17 19.19
N GLY A 51 12.83 9.84 19.25
CA GLY A 51 13.40 8.94 20.24
C GLY A 51 13.27 7.46 19.90
N GLN A 52 12.60 7.12 18.80
CA GLN A 52 12.53 5.75 18.29
C GLN A 52 13.64 5.49 17.28
N THR A 53 13.81 4.24 16.87
CA THR A 53 14.65 3.90 15.73
C THR A 53 13.79 3.93 14.48
N LEU A 54 14.11 4.84 13.56
CA LEU A 54 13.48 4.94 12.25
C LEU A 54 14.32 4.22 11.21
N ILE A 55 13.69 3.43 10.34
CA ILE A 55 14.35 2.77 9.22
C ILE A 55 13.76 3.32 7.92
N THR A 56 14.64 3.80 7.04
CA THR A 56 14.27 4.25 5.68
C THR A 56 15.11 3.51 4.64
N THR A 57 14.86 3.77 3.36
CA THR A 57 15.80 3.42 2.29
C THR A 57 16.74 4.60 2.00
N ASP A 58 17.65 4.39 1.05
CA ASP A 58 18.45 5.48 0.48
C ASP A 58 17.65 6.36 -0.50
N GLY A 59 16.38 6.03 -0.77
CA GLY A 59 15.49 6.74 -1.69
C GLY A 59 15.47 6.18 -3.11
N THR A 60 16.30 5.18 -3.43
CA THR A 60 16.33 4.56 -4.77
C THR A 60 15.32 3.42 -4.91
N THR A 61 14.79 2.90 -3.80
CA THR A 61 13.84 1.79 -3.78
C THR A 61 12.76 2.01 -2.73
N LEU A 62 11.72 1.18 -2.76
CA LEU A 62 10.84 0.96 -1.60
C LEU A 62 11.62 0.34 -0.45
N LEU A 63 11.13 0.48 0.79
CA LEU A 63 11.67 -0.22 1.94
C LEU A 63 11.19 -1.69 1.98
N GLY A 64 9.92 -1.91 1.68
CA GLY A 64 9.27 -3.21 1.74
C GLY A 64 8.88 -3.64 3.15
N ALA A 65 8.76 -2.70 4.09
CA ALA A 65 8.20 -3.00 5.41
C ALA A 65 6.74 -3.40 5.30
N ASP A 66 6.03 -2.80 4.40
CA ASP A 66 4.72 -3.20 3.93
C ASP A 66 4.90 -4.34 2.88
N ASP A 67 4.49 -5.60 3.15
CA ASP A 67 4.07 -6.07 4.49
C ASP A 67 5.03 -7.17 5.02
N LYS A 68 6.32 -7.09 4.69
CA LYS A 68 7.32 -8.02 5.24
C LYS A 68 7.53 -7.84 6.75
N ALA A 69 7.08 -6.71 7.31
CA ALA A 69 7.01 -6.53 8.76
C ALA A 69 6.00 -7.52 9.37
N GLY A 70 4.79 -7.61 8.84
CA GLY A 70 3.79 -8.58 9.28
C GLY A 70 4.24 -10.02 9.12
N VAL A 71 4.94 -10.34 8.04
CA VAL A 71 5.58 -11.66 7.88
C VAL A 71 6.57 -11.94 9.03
N ALA A 72 7.44 -10.98 9.35
CA ALA A 72 8.43 -11.11 10.41
C ALA A 72 7.78 -11.22 11.80
N GLU A 73 6.74 -10.45 12.06
CA GLU A 73 5.97 -10.48 13.31
C GLU A 73 5.29 -11.84 13.52
N ILE A 74 4.63 -12.38 12.50
CA ILE A 74 3.99 -13.70 12.54
C ILE A 74 5.03 -14.78 12.81
N MET A 75 6.15 -14.78 12.10
CA MET A 75 7.21 -15.77 12.28
C MET A 75 7.87 -15.67 13.65
N THR A 76 8.08 -14.45 14.16
CA THR A 76 8.62 -14.23 15.51
C THR A 76 7.64 -14.71 16.58
N MET A 77 6.35 -14.45 16.42
CA MET A 77 5.32 -14.97 17.31
C MET A 77 5.37 -16.48 17.39
N LEU A 78 5.45 -17.19 16.26
CA LEU A 78 5.54 -18.65 16.22
C LEU A 78 6.81 -19.16 16.91
N GLU A 79 7.93 -18.51 16.67
CA GLU A 79 9.19 -18.85 17.33
C GLU A 79 9.10 -18.73 18.87
N ILE A 80 8.50 -17.63 19.35
CA ILE A 80 8.30 -17.43 20.80
C ILE A 80 7.38 -18.48 21.39
N LEU A 81 6.25 -18.78 20.73
CA LEU A 81 5.30 -19.79 21.20
C LEU A 81 5.97 -21.16 21.34
N GLN A 82 6.82 -21.55 20.38
CA GLN A 82 7.56 -22.80 20.43
C GLN A 82 8.63 -22.81 21.53
N LYS A 83 9.43 -21.76 21.63
CA LYS A 83 10.51 -21.66 22.62
C LYS A 83 9.99 -21.66 24.06
N GLU A 84 8.90 -20.96 24.30
CA GLU A 84 8.34 -20.81 25.65
C GLU A 84 7.27 -21.86 25.97
N ASN A 85 6.96 -22.74 25.02
CA ASN A 85 5.93 -23.77 25.14
C ASN A 85 4.61 -23.24 25.71
N ARG A 86 4.19 -22.07 25.21
CA ARG A 86 2.95 -21.40 25.64
C ARG A 86 1.73 -22.20 25.16
N PRO A 87 0.71 -22.38 26.00
CA PRO A 87 -0.54 -22.98 25.57
C PRO A 87 -1.20 -22.13 24.49
N HIS A 88 -1.58 -22.74 23.39
CA HIS A 88 -2.32 -22.07 22.30
C HIS A 88 -3.25 -23.06 21.58
N GLY A 89 -4.27 -22.51 20.92
CA GLY A 89 -5.12 -23.27 20.00
C GLY A 89 -4.43 -23.52 18.66
N LYS A 90 -5.20 -24.02 17.70
CA LYS A 90 -4.73 -24.16 16.31
C LYS A 90 -4.41 -22.78 15.73
N ILE A 91 -3.22 -22.61 15.22
CA ILE A 91 -2.78 -21.40 14.53
C ILE A 91 -2.55 -21.78 13.06
N CYS A 92 -3.23 -21.08 12.16
CA CYS A 92 -3.01 -21.15 10.73
C CYS A 92 -2.29 -19.87 10.28
N VAL A 93 -1.31 -20.02 9.40
CA VAL A 93 -0.55 -18.90 8.84
C VAL A 93 -0.59 -18.98 7.32
N GLY A 94 -0.87 -17.87 6.68
CA GLY A 94 -0.86 -17.72 5.23
C GLY A 94 -0.05 -16.49 4.83
N PHE A 95 0.78 -16.64 3.81
CA PHE A 95 1.47 -15.53 3.17
C PHE A 95 1.00 -15.44 1.73
N THR A 96 0.48 -14.27 1.35
CA THR A 96 -0.12 -14.04 0.04
C THR A 96 0.82 -13.26 -0.88
N PRO A 97 0.86 -13.56 -2.17
CA PRO A 97 1.43 -12.69 -3.18
C PRO A 97 0.36 -11.71 -3.69
N ASP A 98 0.78 -10.71 -4.48
CA ASP A 98 -0.09 -9.88 -5.33
C ASP A 98 -1.18 -9.08 -4.58
N GLU A 99 -0.97 -8.79 -3.28
CA GLU A 99 -1.87 -7.93 -2.50
C GLU A 99 -1.91 -6.53 -3.08
N GLU A 100 -0.75 -5.96 -3.36
CA GLU A 100 -0.53 -4.60 -3.84
C GLU A 100 -1.13 -4.30 -5.24
N VAL A 101 -1.53 -5.36 -5.95
CA VAL A 101 -2.28 -5.27 -7.21
C VAL A 101 -3.73 -5.76 -7.08
N GLY A 102 -4.19 -5.96 -5.83
CA GLY A 102 -5.57 -6.34 -5.51
C GLY A 102 -5.93 -7.79 -5.84
N GLN A 103 -4.96 -8.69 -5.96
CA GLN A 103 -5.16 -10.09 -6.33
C GLN A 103 -4.75 -11.08 -5.23
N GLY A 104 -4.36 -10.59 -4.05
CA GLY A 104 -3.84 -11.43 -2.97
C GLY A 104 -4.79 -12.53 -2.49
N ALA A 105 -6.08 -12.34 -2.63
CA ALA A 105 -7.10 -13.31 -2.21
C ALA A 105 -7.59 -14.24 -3.34
N ASP A 106 -7.23 -13.99 -4.61
CA ASP A 106 -7.84 -14.66 -5.78
C ASP A 106 -7.66 -16.18 -5.78
N LEU A 107 -6.50 -16.63 -5.32
CA LEU A 107 -6.15 -18.05 -5.28
C LEU A 107 -6.05 -18.60 -3.84
N PHE A 108 -6.47 -17.82 -2.85
CA PHE A 108 -6.37 -18.23 -1.45
C PHE A 108 -7.44 -19.28 -1.11
N ASP A 109 -7.00 -20.48 -0.78
CA ASP A 109 -7.89 -21.59 -0.42
C ASP A 109 -8.38 -21.45 1.03
N VAL A 110 -9.44 -20.68 1.20
CA VAL A 110 -10.05 -20.37 2.51
C VAL A 110 -10.53 -21.65 3.21
N GLU A 111 -11.07 -22.61 2.45
CA GLU A 111 -11.58 -23.87 3.03
C GLU A 111 -10.44 -24.73 3.57
N HIS A 112 -9.38 -24.89 2.80
CA HIS A 112 -8.19 -25.65 3.25
C HIS A 112 -7.45 -24.95 4.38
N PHE A 113 -7.41 -23.64 4.38
CA PHE A 113 -6.81 -22.84 5.45
C PHE A 113 -7.45 -23.16 6.81
N GLY A 114 -8.76 -23.38 6.83
CA GLY A 114 -9.50 -23.99 7.93
C GLY A 114 -9.42 -23.22 9.25
N ALA A 115 -9.37 -21.92 9.20
CA ALA A 115 -9.46 -21.01 10.36
C ALA A 115 -10.89 -20.51 10.54
N ALA A 116 -11.35 -20.36 11.78
CA ALA A 116 -12.67 -19.81 12.07
C ALA A 116 -12.72 -18.29 11.87
N TYR A 117 -11.60 -17.62 12.05
CA TYR A 117 -11.38 -16.19 11.83
C TYR A 117 -9.90 -15.94 11.57
N ALA A 118 -9.58 -14.80 10.98
CA ALA A 118 -8.20 -14.43 10.67
C ALA A 118 -7.92 -12.98 11.10
N TYR A 119 -6.65 -12.72 11.34
CA TYR A 119 -6.09 -11.38 11.46
C TYR A 119 -5.11 -11.19 10.31
N THR A 120 -5.29 -10.12 9.54
CA THR A 120 -4.28 -9.64 8.60
C THR A 120 -3.36 -8.70 9.38
N VAL A 121 -2.07 -8.98 9.34
CA VAL A 121 -1.04 -8.22 10.07
C VAL A 121 -0.41 -7.25 9.09
N ASP A 122 -1.16 -6.21 8.76
CA ASP A 122 -0.89 -5.24 7.70
C ASP A 122 -1.56 -3.91 8.07
N GLY A 123 -1.20 -3.39 9.24
CA GLY A 123 -1.80 -2.19 9.81
C GLY A 123 -0.87 -0.98 9.78
N ASP A 124 -1.44 0.21 9.94
CA ASP A 124 -0.71 1.48 9.92
C ASP A 124 -0.01 1.79 11.25
N GLU A 125 -0.77 1.98 12.34
CA GLU A 125 -0.23 2.40 13.63
C GLU A 125 -0.16 1.21 14.62
N ALA A 126 0.93 1.12 15.36
CA ALA A 126 1.10 0.08 16.37
C ALA A 126 0.00 0.15 17.45
N GLY A 127 -0.67 -0.98 17.68
CA GLY A 127 -1.73 -1.11 18.68
C GLY A 127 -3.14 -0.80 18.13
N GLU A 128 -3.27 -0.52 16.85
CA GLU A 128 -4.56 -0.36 16.19
C GLU A 128 -5.11 -1.71 15.71
N ILE A 129 -6.41 -1.88 15.79
CA ILE A 129 -7.15 -3.01 15.23
C ILE A 129 -8.32 -2.47 14.44
N SER A 130 -8.30 -2.66 13.12
CA SER A 130 -9.42 -2.35 12.25
C SER A 130 -10.33 -3.57 12.11
N TYR A 131 -11.63 -3.40 12.34
CA TYR A 131 -12.64 -4.46 12.26
C TYR A 131 -13.78 -4.11 11.31
N GLU A 132 -13.69 -2.99 10.63
CA GLU A 132 -14.60 -2.55 9.59
C GLU A 132 -13.86 -2.39 8.26
N ASN A 133 -14.55 -2.62 7.17
CA ASN A 133 -14.05 -2.40 5.83
C ASN A 133 -15.04 -1.55 5.02
N PHE A 134 -14.65 -1.14 3.85
CA PHE A 134 -15.46 -0.36 2.92
C PHE A 134 -15.61 -1.10 1.58
N ASN A 135 -16.65 -0.74 0.83
CA ASN A 135 -16.80 -1.22 -0.54
C ASN A 135 -16.05 -0.28 -1.49
N ALA A 136 -15.28 -0.85 -2.39
CA ALA A 136 -14.60 -0.12 -3.45
C ALA A 136 -14.99 -0.67 -4.82
N SER A 137 -15.01 0.20 -5.82
CA SER A 137 -15.22 -0.17 -7.21
C SER A 137 -14.34 0.67 -8.11
N ALA A 138 -13.77 0.06 -9.12
CA ALA A 138 -13.02 0.75 -10.17
C ALA A 138 -13.83 0.79 -11.46
N ALA A 139 -13.73 1.88 -12.21
CA ALA A 139 -14.35 2.00 -13.52
C ALA A 139 -13.32 2.48 -14.54
N PHE A 140 -13.20 1.75 -15.64
CA PHE A 140 -12.39 2.15 -16.78
C PHE A 140 -13.30 2.79 -17.84
N VAL A 141 -13.11 4.07 -18.13
CA VAL A 141 -13.92 4.81 -19.09
C VAL A 141 -13.07 5.17 -20.30
N THR A 142 -13.43 4.62 -21.46
CA THR A 142 -12.78 4.91 -22.73
C THR A 142 -13.66 5.85 -23.56
N VAL A 143 -13.14 7.01 -23.91
CA VAL A 143 -13.85 8.00 -24.72
C VAL A 143 -13.30 8.00 -26.15
N HIS A 144 -14.16 7.73 -27.12
CA HIS A 144 -13.81 7.74 -28.54
C HIS A 144 -14.19 9.06 -29.19
N GLY A 145 -13.19 9.80 -29.65
CA GLY A 145 -13.36 11.01 -30.42
C GLY A 145 -13.44 10.76 -31.94
N PHE A 146 -13.68 11.81 -32.68
CA PHE A 146 -13.61 11.80 -34.15
C PHE A 146 -12.78 12.99 -34.62
N SER A 147 -11.62 12.71 -35.18
CA SER A 147 -10.69 13.71 -35.65
C SER A 147 -10.95 14.02 -37.12
N VAL A 148 -10.87 15.29 -37.48
CA VAL A 148 -10.97 15.79 -38.86
C VAL A 148 -9.94 16.89 -39.09
N HIS A 149 -9.70 17.24 -40.36
CA HIS A 149 -8.83 18.37 -40.69
C HIS A 149 -9.30 19.67 -40.02
N PRO A 150 -8.41 20.48 -39.43
CA PRO A 150 -8.80 21.70 -38.69
C PRO A 150 -9.74 22.64 -39.46
N GLY A 151 -9.51 22.81 -40.77
CA GLY A 151 -10.35 23.64 -41.62
C GLY A 151 -11.80 23.16 -41.78
N SER A 152 -12.09 21.90 -41.42
CA SER A 152 -13.41 21.27 -41.53
C SER A 152 -13.95 20.84 -40.16
N ALA A 153 -13.29 21.23 -39.08
CA ALA A 153 -13.56 20.69 -37.74
C ALA A 153 -14.86 21.21 -37.14
N LYS A 154 -15.33 22.40 -37.53
CA LYS A 154 -16.53 23.01 -36.98
C LYS A 154 -17.76 22.11 -37.16
N ASN A 155 -18.40 21.73 -36.06
CA ASN A 155 -19.56 20.83 -35.98
C ASN A 155 -19.34 19.41 -36.53
N ALA A 156 -18.10 19.05 -36.88
CA ALA A 156 -17.74 17.73 -37.38
C ALA A 156 -16.83 16.96 -36.42
N MET A 157 -15.81 17.61 -35.86
CA MET A 157 -14.88 16.98 -34.89
C MET A 157 -15.58 16.71 -33.57
N LYS A 158 -15.29 15.54 -33.00
CA LYS A 158 -15.66 15.19 -31.62
C LYS A 158 -14.35 15.08 -30.80
N ASN A 159 -14.13 16.07 -29.94
CA ASN A 159 -12.96 16.08 -29.07
C ASN A 159 -13.21 15.17 -27.88
N ALA A 160 -12.52 14.02 -27.82
CA ALA A 160 -12.62 13.05 -26.74
C ALA A 160 -12.27 13.67 -25.38
N GLN A 161 -11.31 14.59 -25.35
CA GLN A 161 -10.90 15.25 -24.11
C GLN A 161 -12.03 16.11 -23.52
N ASN A 162 -12.76 16.85 -24.36
CA ASN A 162 -13.91 17.61 -23.88
C ASN A 162 -15.01 16.69 -23.31
N ILE A 163 -15.28 15.57 -23.98
CA ILE A 163 -16.26 14.59 -23.52
C ILE A 163 -15.81 13.97 -22.17
N ALA A 164 -14.53 13.66 -22.02
CA ALA A 164 -13.99 13.15 -20.76
C ALA A 164 -14.12 14.16 -19.62
N ILE A 165 -13.89 15.45 -19.90
CA ILE A 165 -14.09 16.53 -18.93
C ILE A 165 -15.58 16.66 -18.54
N GLU A 166 -16.49 16.60 -19.52
CA GLU A 166 -17.93 16.62 -19.25
C GLU A 166 -18.36 15.43 -18.39
N PHE A 167 -17.85 14.24 -18.70
CA PHE A 167 -18.08 13.03 -17.89
C PHE A 167 -17.61 13.24 -16.45
N HIS A 168 -16.35 13.69 -16.27
CA HIS A 168 -15.80 13.97 -14.94
C HIS A 168 -16.66 14.99 -14.17
N ASN A 169 -17.09 16.05 -14.83
CA ASN A 169 -17.91 17.08 -14.20
C ASN A 169 -19.35 16.63 -13.88
N ALA A 170 -19.83 15.59 -14.54
CA ALA A 170 -21.14 15.01 -14.26
C ALA A 170 -21.14 14.09 -13.03
N LEU A 171 -19.97 13.65 -12.56
CA LEU A 171 -19.87 12.88 -11.32
C LEU A 171 -20.20 13.79 -10.12
N PRO A 172 -20.92 13.26 -9.11
CA PRO A 172 -21.15 14.01 -7.87
C PRO A 172 -19.82 14.41 -7.22
N TYR A 173 -19.75 15.66 -6.75
CA TYR A 173 -18.48 16.24 -6.28
C TYR A 173 -17.81 15.39 -5.19
N TYR A 174 -18.60 14.86 -4.23
CA TYR A 174 -18.08 14.06 -3.11
C TYR A 174 -17.85 12.58 -3.44
N GLU A 175 -18.14 12.16 -4.68
CA GLU A 175 -17.93 10.78 -5.17
C GLU A 175 -16.86 10.72 -6.26
N ARG A 176 -16.18 11.84 -6.51
CA ARG A 176 -15.08 11.88 -7.47
C ARG A 176 -13.85 11.24 -6.86
N PRO A 177 -13.15 10.37 -7.59
CA PRO A 177 -11.84 9.90 -7.17
C PRO A 177 -10.87 11.10 -7.03
N GLU A 178 -10.01 11.03 -6.03
CA GLU A 178 -8.96 12.02 -5.80
C GLU A 178 -7.79 11.84 -6.77
#